data_dd1c9ca5497df9d3a27278e024561d8b
#
_entry.id   dd1c9ca5497df9d3a27278e024561d8b
#
_cell.length_a   1.000
_cell.length_b   1.000
_cell.length_c   1.000
_cell.angle_alpha   90.00
_cell.angle_beta   90.00
_cell.angle_gamma   90.00
#
_symmetry.space_group_name_H-M   'P 1'
#
loop_
_entity.id
_entity.type
_entity.pdbx_description
1 polymer ?
#
loop_
_entity_poly.entity_id
_entity_poly.type
_entity_poly.pdbx_seq_one_letter_code
_entity_poly.pdbx_strand_id
1 'polypeptide(L)'
;PLIFGIHQFKDFDELAEFLVAAHLSTGYATGFGKLIDEKILPHVFGTTKLDKATRRTAPLSMSAFDEIDHIIPSASNHAAKLLSLKAGRWTIQLTMAVQLNKAFEELLKLRDSRRLGTFTFEEIAVGVFYGTKDTLTDKYDILRGINRGANHDVTNLTEHVHVYAGREFWAWLNGGE
;
A
#
# COMPACT_ATOMS: atom_id res chain seq x y z
N PRO A 1 -26.82 -26.25 5.79
CA PRO A 1 -26.47 -27.46 5.04
C PRO A 1 -25.23 -27.24 4.15
N LEU A 2 -25.16 -26.11 3.40
CA LEU A 2 -24.09 -25.88 2.43
C LEU A 2 -22.70 -25.75 3.09
N ILE A 3 -22.61 -24.97 4.18
CA ILE A 3 -21.34 -24.76 4.90
C ILE A 3 -20.83 -26.07 5.49
N PHE A 4 -21.71 -26.88 6.08
CA PHE A 4 -21.35 -28.20 6.58
C PHE A 4 -20.82 -29.13 5.47
N GLY A 5 -21.44 -29.09 4.29
CA GLY A 5 -21.03 -29.93 3.15
C GLY A 5 -19.65 -29.53 2.58
N ILE A 6 -19.35 -28.24 2.51
CA ILE A 6 -18.07 -27.75 1.94
C ILE A 6 -16.90 -27.97 2.90
N HIS A 7 -17.09 -27.71 4.21
CA HIS A 7 -16.02 -27.76 5.20
C HIS A 7 -16.01 -29.04 6.04
N GLN A 8 -16.95 -29.94 5.83
CA GLN A 8 -17.06 -31.23 6.54
C GLN A 8 -17.09 -31.10 8.06
N PHE A 9 -17.72 -30.04 8.59
CA PHE A 9 -17.90 -29.88 10.03
C PHE A 9 -18.79 -30.99 10.59
N LYS A 10 -18.40 -31.53 11.74
CA LYS A 10 -19.10 -32.63 12.40
C LYS A 10 -20.39 -32.18 13.10
N ASP A 11 -20.34 -31.00 13.72
CA ASP A 11 -21.44 -30.44 14.50
C ASP A 11 -21.42 -28.89 14.48
N PHE A 12 -22.37 -28.30 15.21
CA PHE A 12 -22.48 -26.85 15.33
C PHE A 12 -21.37 -26.23 16.19
N ASP A 13 -20.79 -26.97 17.13
CA ASP A 13 -19.75 -26.46 18.00
C ASP A 13 -18.46 -26.28 17.20
N GLU A 14 -18.09 -27.24 16.35
CA GLU A 14 -16.96 -27.15 15.44
C GLU A 14 -17.11 -26.00 14.42
N LEU A 15 -18.32 -25.79 13.89
CA LEU A 15 -18.63 -24.64 13.04
C LEU A 15 -18.49 -23.31 13.81
N ALA A 16 -18.99 -23.26 15.06
CA ALA A 16 -18.92 -22.06 15.89
C ALA A 16 -17.46 -21.70 16.21
N GLU A 17 -16.65 -22.68 16.61
CA GLU A 17 -15.21 -22.50 16.86
C GLU A 17 -14.48 -21.96 15.61
N PHE A 18 -14.76 -22.53 14.44
CA PHE A 18 -14.21 -22.05 13.17
C PHE A 18 -14.57 -20.60 12.89
N LEU A 19 -15.86 -20.24 13.07
CA LEU A 19 -16.32 -18.85 12.82
C LEU A 19 -15.70 -17.85 13.80
N VAL A 20 -15.56 -18.23 15.08
CA VAL A 20 -14.90 -17.42 16.10
C VAL A 20 -13.42 -17.25 15.77
N ALA A 21 -12.71 -18.32 15.43
CA ALA A 21 -11.31 -18.28 15.04
C ALA A 21 -11.08 -17.40 13.78
N ALA A 22 -11.95 -17.54 12.77
CA ALA A 22 -11.90 -16.72 11.56
C ALA A 22 -12.15 -15.23 11.86
N HIS A 23 -13.12 -14.93 12.74
CA HIS A 23 -13.42 -13.55 13.16
C HIS A 23 -12.25 -12.92 13.92
N LEU A 24 -11.67 -13.65 14.89
CA LEU A 24 -10.51 -13.20 15.65
C LEU A 24 -9.31 -12.98 14.74
N SER A 25 -9.02 -13.92 13.84
CA SER A 25 -7.91 -13.78 12.88
C SER A 25 -8.05 -12.52 12.01
N THR A 26 -9.24 -12.25 11.51
CA THR A 26 -9.53 -11.05 10.72
C THR A 26 -9.38 -9.77 11.57
N GLY A 27 -9.88 -9.82 12.81
CA GLY A 27 -9.74 -8.71 13.76
C GLY A 27 -8.29 -8.39 14.09
N TYR A 28 -7.47 -9.42 14.35
CA TYR A 28 -6.03 -9.26 14.61
C TYR A 28 -5.28 -8.71 13.39
N ALA A 29 -5.55 -9.21 12.19
CA ALA A 29 -4.94 -8.72 10.96
C ALA A 29 -5.26 -7.23 10.72
N THR A 30 -6.53 -6.85 10.91
CA THR A 30 -6.97 -5.44 10.79
C THR A 30 -6.36 -4.57 11.89
N GLY A 31 -6.35 -5.04 13.15
CA GLY A 31 -5.75 -4.34 14.28
C GLY A 31 -4.24 -4.14 14.11
N PHE A 32 -3.54 -5.16 13.61
CA PHE A 32 -2.12 -5.09 13.31
C PHE A 32 -1.82 -4.07 12.20
N GLY A 33 -2.61 -4.08 11.12
CA GLY A 33 -2.49 -3.09 10.04
C GLY A 33 -2.65 -1.66 10.56
N LYS A 34 -3.66 -1.41 11.42
CA LYS A 34 -3.86 -0.10 12.07
C LYS A 34 -2.71 0.27 12.99
N LEU A 35 -2.17 -0.67 13.77
CA LEU A 35 -1.03 -0.43 14.63
C LEU A 35 0.18 0.06 13.82
N ILE A 36 0.48 -0.58 12.69
CA ILE A 36 1.56 -0.16 11.80
C ILE A 36 1.27 1.23 11.24
N ASP A 37 0.14 1.41 10.61
CA ASP A 37 -0.26 2.63 9.91
C ASP A 37 -0.38 3.85 10.87
N GLU A 38 -0.99 3.68 12.04
CA GLU A 38 -1.31 4.79 12.93
C GLU A 38 -0.26 5.05 14.03
N LYS A 39 0.55 4.05 14.36
CA LYS A 39 1.49 4.14 15.48
C LYS A 39 2.94 3.91 15.08
N ILE A 40 3.25 2.78 14.45
CA ILE A 40 4.64 2.43 14.16
C ILE A 40 5.23 3.38 13.13
N LEU A 41 4.59 3.57 11.99
CA LEU A 41 5.11 4.44 10.93
C LEU A 41 5.30 5.89 11.41
N PRO A 42 4.31 6.56 12.03
CA PRO A 42 4.50 7.94 12.48
C PRO A 42 5.49 8.08 13.65
N HIS A 43 5.41 7.21 14.66
CA HIS A 43 6.17 7.43 15.90
C HIS A 43 7.56 6.82 15.91
N VAL A 44 7.78 5.74 15.15
CA VAL A 44 9.09 5.07 15.08
C VAL A 44 9.89 5.57 13.88
N PHE A 45 9.23 5.72 12.73
CA PHE A 45 9.90 6.12 11.49
C PHE A 45 9.68 7.60 11.11
N GLY A 46 8.98 8.37 11.94
CA GLY A 46 8.78 9.81 11.73
C GLY A 46 7.99 10.16 10.46
N THR A 47 7.15 9.24 9.97
CA THR A 47 6.36 9.50 8.76
C THR A 47 5.17 10.41 9.07
N THR A 48 4.72 11.17 8.08
CA THR A 48 3.49 11.95 8.18
C THR A 48 2.34 11.20 7.54
N LYS A 49 1.37 10.76 8.34
CA LYS A 49 0.16 10.12 7.83
C LYS A 49 -0.72 11.13 7.10
N LEU A 50 -1.20 10.76 5.90
CA LEU A 50 -2.15 11.55 5.13
C LEU A 50 -3.59 11.23 5.54
N ASP A 51 -4.03 11.81 6.63
CA ASP A 51 -5.40 11.76 7.12
C ASP A 51 -6.27 12.91 6.58
N LYS A 52 -7.54 12.95 7.00
CA LYS A 52 -8.48 14.03 6.61
C LYS A 52 -8.01 15.43 7.02
N ALA A 53 -7.17 15.55 8.05
CA ALA A 53 -6.69 16.84 8.50
C ALA A 53 -5.50 17.32 7.65
N THR A 54 -4.54 16.44 7.35
CA THR A 54 -3.37 16.74 6.52
C THR A 54 -3.74 16.99 5.05
N ARG A 55 -4.82 16.37 4.56
CA ARG A 55 -5.34 16.56 3.19
C ARG A 55 -6.16 17.84 2.97
N ARG A 56 -6.26 18.75 3.96
CA ARG A 56 -7.04 20.00 3.82
C ARG A 56 -6.34 21.08 3.01
N THR A 57 -5.03 21.01 2.89
CA THR A 57 -4.23 22.05 2.23
C THR A 57 -3.55 21.53 0.98
N ALA A 58 -3.46 22.38 -0.05
CA ALA A 58 -2.71 22.07 -1.26
C ALA A 58 -1.20 21.89 -0.95
N PRO A 59 -0.49 21.00 -1.65
CA PRO A 59 -0.99 20.15 -2.74
C PRO A 59 -1.68 18.85 -2.28
N LEU A 60 -1.65 18.51 -0.98
CA LEU A 60 -2.12 17.23 -0.45
C LEU A 60 -3.63 17.01 -0.53
N SER A 61 -4.39 18.09 -0.78
CA SER A 61 -5.84 18.03 -1.03
C SER A 61 -6.20 17.58 -2.45
N MET A 62 -5.23 17.39 -3.34
CA MET A 62 -5.47 16.90 -4.70
C MET A 62 -5.80 15.41 -4.68
N SER A 63 -6.76 14.98 -5.51
CA SER A 63 -7.21 13.59 -5.59
C SER A 63 -6.10 12.59 -5.92
N ALA A 64 -5.07 13.02 -6.63
CA ALA A 64 -3.90 12.19 -6.92
C ALA A 64 -3.18 11.65 -5.66
N PHE A 65 -3.30 12.36 -4.51
CA PHE A 65 -2.76 11.91 -3.22
C PHE A 65 -3.68 10.94 -2.48
N ASP A 66 -4.89 10.64 -2.95
CA ASP A 66 -5.84 9.76 -2.24
C ASP A 66 -5.29 8.33 -2.05
N GLU A 67 -4.41 7.90 -2.93
CA GLU A 67 -3.76 6.58 -2.87
C GLU A 67 -2.45 6.58 -2.06
N ILE A 68 -2.05 7.71 -1.48
CA ILE A 68 -0.87 7.85 -0.64
C ILE A 68 -1.27 7.86 0.83
N ASP A 69 -0.73 6.94 1.61
CA ASP A 69 -1.03 6.80 3.04
C ASP A 69 -0.08 7.63 3.91
N HIS A 70 1.21 7.70 3.54
CA HIS A 70 2.22 8.44 4.29
C HIS A 70 3.17 9.23 3.39
N ILE A 71 3.70 10.32 3.96
CA ILE A 71 4.87 11.04 3.46
C ILE A 71 6.04 10.73 4.38
N ILE A 72 7.18 10.35 3.80
CA ILE A 72 8.43 10.12 4.51
C ILE A 72 9.35 11.30 4.17
N PRO A 73 9.73 12.12 5.16
CA PRO A 73 10.66 13.21 4.91
C PRO A 73 12.05 12.65 4.58
N SER A 74 12.69 13.20 3.56
CA SER A 74 14.10 12.86 3.26
C SER A 74 15.02 13.72 4.12
N ALA A 75 16.03 13.08 4.73
CA ALA A 75 17.00 13.76 5.58
C ALA A 75 17.98 14.67 4.78
N SER A 76 18.15 14.44 3.48
CA SER A 76 19.24 15.01 2.70
C SER A 76 18.86 16.00 1.59
N ASN A 77 17.66 15.95 1.01
CA ASN A 77 17.39 16.60 -0.27
C ASN A 77 16.12 17.45 -0.37
N HIS A 78 15.41 17.77 0.70
CA HIS A 78 14.09 18.43 0.68
C HIS A 78 13.01 17.69 -0.15
N ALA A 79 13.33 16.56 -0.80
CA ALA A 79 12.41 15.73 -1.53
C ALA A 79 11.85 14.64 -0.61
N ALA A 80 10.54 14.51 -0.54
CA ALA A 80 9.90 13.46 0.24
C ALA A 80 9.88 12.13 -0.53
N LYS A 81 9.57 11.03 0.19
CA LYS A 81 9.12 9.78 -0.42
C LYS A 81 7.64 9.61 -0.13
N LEU A 82 6.88 9.15 -1.10
CA LEU A 82 5.47 8.87 -0.96
C LEU A 82 5.27 7.37 -0.71
N LEU A 83 4.44 7.02 0.26
CA LEU A 83 4.17 5.63 0.61
C LEU A 83 2.68 5.32 0.48
N SER A 84 2.35 4.34 -0.37
CA SER A 84 1.06 3.65 -0.38
C SER A 84 1.21 2.31 0.34
N LEU A 85 0.44 2.09 1.42
CA LEU A 85 0.60 0.94 2.30
C LEU A 85 -0.41 -0.15 1.97
N LYS A 86 0.05 -1.39 1.85
CA LYS A 86 -0.79 -2.56 1.61
C LYS A 86 -0.49 -3.63 2.66
N ALA A 87 -1.54 -4.28 3.16
CA ALA A 87 -1.37 -5.26 4.22
C ALA A 87 -0.61 -6.51 3.75
N GLY A 88 -0.87 -7.02 2.56
CA GLY A 88 -0.25 -8.25 2.08
C GLY A 88 -0.50 -8.52 0.59
N ARG A 89 -0.02 -9.66 0.13
CA ARG A 89 0.00 -10.04 -1.29
C ARG A 89 -1.37 -10.07 -2.00
N TRP A 90 -2.45 -10.31 -1.27
CA TRP A 90 -3.80 -10.46 -1.82
C TRP A 90 -4.66 -9.19 -1.67
N THR A 91 -4.10 -8.09 -1.16
CA THR A 91 -4.87 -6.88 -0.88
C THR A 91 -5.14 -6.03 -2.12
N ILE A 92 -4.50 -6.31 -3.23
CA ILE A 92 -4.69 -5.57 -4.49
C ILE A 92 -5.45 -6.44 -5.50
N GLN A 93 -6.59 -5.91 -5.98
CA GLN A 93 -7.32 -6.44 -7.13
C GLN A 93 -6.84 -5.78 -8.42
N LEU A 94 -7.16 -6.36 -9.59
CA LEU A 94 -6.73 -5.83 -10.89
C LEU A 94 -7.19 -4.38 -11.13
N THR A 95 -8.45 -4.08 -10.85
CA THR A 95 -8.99 -2.72 -10.98
C THR A 95 -8.27 -1.72 -10.11
N MET A 96 -7.94 -2.11 -8.87
CA MET A 96 -7.16 -1.28 -7.96
C MET A 96 -5.72 -1.08 -8.47
N ALA A 97 -5.08 -2.10 -9.03
CA ALA A 97 -3.73 -1.97 -9.59
C ALA A 97 -3.69 -0.96 -10.74
N VAL A 98 -4.67 -0.99 -11.64
CA VAL A 98 -4.81 -0.02 -12.73
C VAL A 98 -5.10 1.40 -12.20
N GLN A 99 -5.96 1.53 -11.20
CA GLN A 99 -6.25 2.81 -10.55
C GLN A 99 -5.01 3.41 -9.85
N LEU A 100 -4.26 2.60 -9.13
CA LEU A 100 -2.99 3.00 -8.51
C LEU A 100 -1.98 3.48 -9.56
N ASN A 101 -1.84 2.75 -10.67
CA ASN A 101 -0.95 3.16 -11.75
C ASN A 101 -1.34 4.56 -12.29
N LYS A 102 -2.61 4.82 -12.56
CA LYS A 102 -3.11 6.11 -13.04
C LYS A 102 -2.91 7.24 -12.02
N ALA A 103 -3.18 6.97 -10.74
CA ALA A 103 -2.95 7.95 -9.67
C ALA A 103 -1.46 8.30 -9.53
N PHE A 104 -0.58 7.31 -9.58
CA PHE A 104 0.86 7.51 -9.52
C PHE A 104 1.40 8.25 -10.75
N GLU A 105 0.90 7.94 -11.94
CA GLU A 105 1.22 8.68 -13.17
C GLU A 105 0.82 10.17 -13.05
N GLU A 106 -0.36 10.44 -12.51
CA GLU A 106 -0.82 11.82 -12.28
C GLU A 106 0.09 12.56 -11.27
N LEU A 107 0.46 11.92 -10.16
CA LEU A 107 1.41 12.49 -9.19
C LEU A 107 2.75 12.85 -9.84
N LEU A 108 3.30 11.96 -10.67
CA LEU A 108 4.54 12.22 -11.39
C LEU A 108 4.40 13.39 -12.36
N LYS A 109 3.32 13.46 -13.13
CA LYS A 109 3.01 14.59 -14.03
C LYS A 109 2.89 15.92 -13.27
N LEU A 110 2.25 15.91 -12.10
CA LEU A 110 2.12 17.11 -11.24
C LEU A 110 3.49 17.55 -10.70
N ARG A 111 4.35 16.61 -10.27
CA ARG A 111 5.71 16.88 -9.84
C ARG A 111 6.53 17.51 -10.97
N ASP A 112 6.57 16.87 -12.12
CA ASP A 112 7.42 17.25 -13.25
C ASP A 112 6.97 18.59 -13.87
N SER A 113 5.67 18.89 -13.83
CA SER A 113 5.12 20.19 -14.24
C SER A 113 5.21 21.28 -13.15
N ARG A 114 5.81 20.98 -11.98
CA ARG A 114 5.94 21.89 -10.83
C ARG A 114 4.59 22.41 -10.27
N ARG A 115 3.52 21.66 -10.49
CA ARG A 115 2.18 22.04 -10.02
C ARG A 115 1.96 21.76 -8.53
N LEU A 116 2.90 21.10 -7.87
CA LEU A 116 2.87 20.83 -6.42
C LEU A 116 3.46 21.99 -5.59
N GLY A 117 3.77 23.14 -6.21
CA GLY A 117 4.37 24.28 -5.53
C GLY A 117 5.80 23.98 -5.08
N THR A 118 6.06 24.15 -3.78
CA THR A 118 7.37 23.83 -3.17
C THR A 118 7.50 22.36 -2.77
N PHE A 119 6.40 21.60 -2.79
CA PHE A 119 6.44 20.19 -2.45
C PHE A 119 7.02 19.38 -3.61
N THR A 120 7.97 18.52 -3.30
CA THR A 120 8.55 17.58 -4.26
C THR A 120 8.81 16.23 -3.61
N PHE A 121 8.89 15.18 -4.42
CA PHE A 121 9.20 13.83 -3.96
C PHE A 121 10.11 13.12 -4.97
N GLU A 122 10.92 12.18 -4.48
CA GLU A 122 11.88 11.43 -5.30
C GLU A 122 11.28 10.12 -5.83
N GLU A 123 10.52 9.40 -5.00
CA GLU A 123 9.93 8.10 -5.35
C GLU A 123 8.54 7.93 -4.77
N ILE A 124 7.79 7.00 -5.35
CA ILE A 124 6.55 6.45 -4.81
C ILE A 124 6.82 4.99 -4.44
N ALA A 125 6.71 4.65 -3.17
CA ALA A 125 6.85 3.29 -2.68
C ALA A 125 5.48 2.68 -2.40
N VAL A 126 5.29 1.43 -2.83
CA VAL A 126 4.20 0.58 -2.38
C VAL A 126 4.76 -0.38 -1.35
N GLY A 127 4.45 -0.14 -0.09
CA GLY A 127 4.93 -0.92 1.04
C GLY A 127 3.99 -2.05 1.39
N VAL A 128 4.49 -3.27 1.40
CA VAL A 128 3.77 -4.46 1.88
C VAL A 128 4.46 -4.93 3.14
N PHE A 129 3.84 -4.76 4.29
CA PHE A 129 4.54 -4.93 5.56
C PHE A 129 4.78 -6.39 6.00
N TYR A 130 4.24 -7.38 5.29
CA TYR A 130 4.59 -8.79 5.49
C TYR A 130 4.65 -9.57 4.17
N GLY A 131 5.29 -10.74 4.19
CA GLY A 131 5.52 -11.56 3.02
C GLY A 131 6.89 -11.31 2.38
N THR A 132 7.07 -11.79 1.17
CA THR A 132 8.28 -11.57 0.36
C THR A 132 7.89 -11.14 -1.05
N LYS A 133 8.82 -10.54 -1.77
CA LYS A 133 8.59 -10.09 -3.14
C LYS A 133 8.11 -11.22 -4.06
N ASP A 134 8.67 -12.42 -3.91
CA ASP A 134 8.31 -13.60 -4.70
C ASP A 134 6.90 -14.12 -4.42
N THR A 135 6.31 -13.73 -3.30
CA THR A 135 4.93 -14.10 -2.94
C THR A 135 3.89 -13.09 -3.41
N LEU A 136 4.30 -11.95 -3.96
CA LEU A 136 3.38 -10.94 -4.46
C LEU A 136 2.69 -11.42 -5.73
N THR A 137 1.46 -10.96 -5.95
CA THR A 137 0.73 -11.24 -7.19
C THR A 137 1.19 -10.31 -8.32
N ASP A 138 0.89 -10.69 -9.56
CA ASP A 138 1.15 -9.90 -10.77
C ASP A 138 0.55 -8.48 -10.74
N LYS A 139 -0.45 -8.22 -9.87
CA LYS A 139 -1.06 -6.89 -9.67
C LYS A 139 -0.04 -5.86 -9.19
N TYR A 140 0.98 -6.28 -8.45
CA TYR A 140 2.08 -5.41 -8.03
C TYR A 140 3.02 -5.04 -9.20
N ASP A 141 3.11 -5.86 -10.23
CA ASP A 141 3.77 -5.50 -11.48
C ASP A 141 2.89 -4.56 -12.32
N ILE A 142 1.60 -4.86 -12.45
CA ILE A 142 0.63 -4.05 -13.21
C ILE A 142 0.54 -2.62 -12.67
N LEU A 143 0.53 -2.42 -11.35
CA LEU A 143 0.51 -1.05 -10.79
C LEU A 143 1.77 -0.23 -11.14
N ARG A 144 2.88 -0.89 -11.47
CA ARG A 144 4.11 -0.25 -11.96
C ARG A 144 4.13 -0.10 -13.48
N GLY A 145 3.10 -0.58 -14.17
CA GLY A 145 2.98 -0.52 -15.63
C GLY A 145 3.66 -1.69 -16.36
N ILE A 146 3.94 -2.80 -15.66
CA ILE A 146 4.47 -4.03 -16.27
C ILE A 146 3.28 -4.94 -16.59
N ASN A 147 2.99 -5.11 -17.88
CA ASN A 147 1.97 -6.05 -18.35
C ASN A 147 2.50 -7.49 -18.33
N ARG A 148 1.73 -8.41 -17.75
CA ARG A 148 2.00 -9.84 -17.68
C ARG A 148 0.92 -10.62 -18.44
N GLY A 149 1.14 -10.86 -19.73
CA GLY A 149 0.26 -11.69 -20.56
C GLY A 149 -1.02 -11.03 -21.08
N ALA A 150 -1.62 -10.09 -20.37
CA ALA A 150 -2.74 -9.29 -20.83
C ALA A 150 -2.32 -7.82 -20.95
N ASN A 151 -2.87 -7.11 -21.95
CA ASN A 151 -2.60 -5.69 -22.14
C ASN A 151 -3.59 -4.87 -21.30
N HIS A 152 -3.09 -4.22 -20.26
CA HIS A 152 -3.84 -3.30 -19.42
C HIS A 152 -3.50 -1.86 -19.80
N ASP A 153 -4.45 -0.94 -19.65
CA ASP A 153 -4.25 0.49 -19.86
C ASP A 153 -3.45 1.09 -18.68
N VAL A 154 -2.14 0.84 -18.68
CA VAL A 154 -1.19 1.29 -17.65
C VAL A 154 0.07 1.87 -18.28
N THR A 155 0.63 2.88 -17.64
CA THR A 155 1.89 3.53 -18.03
C THR A 155 3.07 2.87 -17.29
N ASN A 156 4.21 2.67 -17.95
CA ASN A 156 5.43 2.18 -17.30
C ASN A 156 6.00 3.25 -16.35
N LEU A 157 5.98 2.95 -15.05
CA LEU A 157 6.42 3.82 -13.97
C LEU A 157 7.59 3.21 -13.16
N THR A 158 8.26 2.20 -13.68
CA THR A 158 9.26 1.39 -12.95
C THR A 158 10.45 2.18 -12.44
N GLU A 159 10.76 3.32 -13.04
CA GLU A 159 11.83 4.22 -12.60
C GLU A 159 11.49 5.01 -11.34
N HIS A 160 10.21 5.21 -11.06
CA HIS A 160 9.73 6.07 -9.97
C HIS A 160 8.83 5.37 -8.96
N VAL A 161 8.28 4.21 -9.33
CA VAL A 161 7.36 3.44 -8.49
C VAL A 161 8.01 2.12 -8.12
N HIS A 162 8.26 1.94 -6.84
CA HIS A 162 8.92 0.76 -6.28
C HIS A 162 7.98 -0.03 -5.37
N VAL A 163 8.14 -1.34 -5.33
CA VAL A 163 7.38 -2.22 -4.44
C VAL A 163 8.37 -2.91 -3.50
N TYR A 164 8.16 -2.72 -2.21
CA TYR A 164 8.94 -3.32 -1.14
C TYR A 164 8.05 -4.22 -0.28
N ALA A 165 8.48 -5.44 0.00
CA ALA A 165 7.68 -6.41 0.75
C ALA A 165 8.45 -7.01 1.93
N GLY A 166 7.78 -7.16 3.07
CA GLY A 166 8.32 -7.77 4.27
C GLY A 166 9.64 -7.15 4.70
N ARG A 167 10.70 -7.94 4.80
CA ARG A 167 12.02 -7.46 5.24
C ARG A 167 12.56 -6.31 4.39
N GLU A 168 12.36 -6.34 3.06
CA GLU A 168 12.82 -5.26 2.18
C GLU A 168 12.08 -3.95 2.47
N PHE A 169 10.79 -4.00 2.81
CA PHE A 169 10.01 -2.82 3.18
C PHE A 169 10.55 -2.18 4.47
N TRP A 170 10.82 -2.98 5.49
CA TRP A 170 11.35 -2.48 6.75
C TRP A 170 12.78 -1.95 6.63
N ALA A 171 13.63 -2.61 5.85
CA ALA A 171 14.97 -2.13 5.54
C ALA A 171 14.93 -0.80 4.77
N TRP A 172 14.07 -0.68 3.76
CA TRP A 172 13.88 0.55 3.01
C TRP A 172 13.43 1.72 3.90
N LEU A 173 12.50 1.49 4.83
CA LEU A 173 12.06 2.49 5.81
C LEU A 173 13.21 2.93 6.74
N ASN A 174 14.11 2.03 7.08
CA ASN A 174 15.27 2.29 7.95
C ASN A 174 16.49 2.84 7.19
N GLY A 175 16.31 3.34 5.98
CA GLY A 175 17.38 3.90 5.18
C GLY A 175 18.24 2.89 4.43
N GLY A 176 17.80 1.62 4.35
CA GLY A 176 18.46 0.54 3.63
C GLY A 176 19.40 -0.32 4.49
N GLU A 177 19.39 -0.12 5.82
CA GLU A 177 20.18 -0.92 6.79
C GLU A 177 19.41 -2.16 7.30
#